data_9a9e7cd91fdc88b88d3857cb9789fd87
#
_entry.id   9a9e7cd91fdc88b88d3857cb9789fd87
#
_cell.length_a   1.000
_cell.length_b   1.000
_cell.length_c   1.000
_cell.angle_alpha   90.00
_cell.angle_beta   90.00
_cell.angle_gamma   90.00
#
_symmetry.space_group_name_H-M   'P 1'
#
loop_
_entity.id
_entity.type
_entity.pdbx_description
1 polymer ?
#
loop_
_entity_poly.entity_id
_entity_poly.type
_entity_poly.pdbx_seq_one_letter_code
_entity_poly.pdbx_strand_id
1 'polypeptide(L)'
;MTAAAVRPARGREVIRMRLHNIRKQAMVMTAFVAAATLALSGCGGSSGASDASAAADGNGMVVGALLPLTGTLAYLAPPEVAAIKLAVNDINAAGGVLGKDVTEVEADTSDGEHADQNTSAAQSVLAKHPSVVIGPAASGVVKNVYKSIVAEKIPVISMASTSMTLSGMDPYFFRTVAPDAVQGAVMGDLIAGDGVKKLAIACFNDEYGTGMRDIILEKLKAAGVDVVYGERDAFDPAETNYSSIASAIKDSGADATLIISYDQATPLIKSLASAGVDTHRLYLVDGNTVDYSKTYDAGLLKGSKGTIPGAHVDDAFLAALKGTGTEVSDTTYAAETYDAVILSALAAEQGGSASGETIQKNLASVSGADGGEKCDSFKACKALIKDKKKIQYSGKTGIGAFNKNNDPSSANIGIYEYDDKNVNVFQAMQSGDVPSE
;
A
#
# COMPACT_ATOMS: atom_id res chain seq x y z
N MET A 1 43.91 -57.84 -9.97
CA MET A 1 45.22 -57.48 -9.36
C MET A 1 44.99 -56.21 -8.56
N THR A 2 44.95 -56.44 -7.26
CA THR A 2 45.41 -55.69 -6.08
C THR A 2 44.76 -54.32 -5.87
N ALA A 3 43.81 -54.18 -5.07
CA ALA A 3 43.68 -54.14 -3.60
C ALA A 3 44.74 -53.27 -2.90
N ALA A 4 44.29 -52.16 -2.27
CA ALA A 4 44.70 -51.79 -0.93
C ALA A 4 43.79 -50.71 -0.33
N ALA A 5 43.10 -51.12 0.72
CA ALA A 5 42.45 -50.28 1.70
C ALA A 5 43.46 -49.84 2.77
N VAL A 6 43.29 -48.65 3.36
CA VAL A 6 43.66 -48.39 4.75
C VAL A 6 42.80 -47.24 5.32
N ARG A 7 42.09 -47.50 6.37
CA ARG A 7 41.57 -46.63 7.46
C ARG A 7 42.62 -46.59 8.58
N PRO A 8 42.41 -45.93 9.73
CA PRO A 8 41.83 -44.65 10.16
C PRO A 8 42.73 -43.93 11.22
N ALA A 9 42.31 -42.78 11.77
CA ALA A 9 42.45 -42.40 13.18
C ALA A 9 42.02 -40.91 13.39
N ARG A 10 40.98 -40.67 14.13
CA ARG A 10 40.80 -40.33 15.56
C ARG A 10 41.68 -39.13 16.04
N GLY A 11 41.00 -38.12 16.52
CA GLY A 11 41.51 -37.04 17.36
C GLY A 11 40.36 -36.21 17.93
N ARG A 12 39.71 -36.69 18.98
CA ARG A 12 38.89 -35.89 19.89
C ARG A 12 39.83 -35.13 20.84
N GLU A 13 39.69 -33.83 20.92
CA GLU A 13 40.18 -33.10 22.09
C GLU A 13 39.05 -32.28 22.73
N VAL A 14 38.74 -32.71 23.94
CA VAL A 14 37.87 -32.11 24.91
C VAL A 14 38.77 -31.19 25.75
N ILE A 15 38.52 -29.90 25.81
CA ILE A 15 39.10 -29.01 26.81
C ILE A 15 38.00 -28.61 27.79
N ARG A 16 38.22 -29.15 29.00
CA ARG A 16 37.44 -28.85 30.22
C ARG A 16 37.78 -27.49 30.80
N MET A 17 36.74 -26.85 31.28
CA MET A 17 36.58 -25.94 32.43
C MET A 17 37.85 -25.54 33.21
N ARG A 18 37.94 -24.26 33.51
CA ARG A 18 38.38 -23.78 34.83
C ARG A 18 37.45 -22.66 35.32
N LEU A 19 36.62 -23.02 36.28
CA LEU A 19 36.04 -22.13 37.30
C LEU A 19 37.14 -21.65 38.21
N HIS A 20 37.19 -20.36 38.48
CA HIS A 20 37.84 -19.85 39.70
C HIS A 20 36.96 -18.77 40.33
N ASN A 21 36.47 -19.13 41.51
CA ASN A 21 35.87 -18.27 42.53
C ASN A 21 36.88 -17.26 43.05
N ILE A 22 36.46 -16.01 43.23
CA ILE A 22 36.93 -15.18 44.32
C ILE A 22 35.73 -14.44 44.94
N ARG A 23 35.62 -14.72 46.23
CA ARG A 23 34.62 -14.20 47.15
C ARG A 23 35.08 -12.85 47.76
N LYS A 24 34.06 -12.04 48.05
CA LYS A 24 33.94 -11.12 49.21
C LYS A 24 34.85 -9.88 49.27
N GLN A 25 34.21 -8.73 49.31
CA GLN A 25 34.31 -7.82 50.47
C GLN A 25 33.07 -6.91 50.52
N ALA A 26 32.55 -6.81 51.73
CA ALA A 26 31.39 -6.06 52.15
C ALA A 26 31.82 -4.76 52.87
N MET A 27 30.83 -3.89 53.06
CA MET A 27 30.74 -2.77 54.02
C MET A 27 31.45 -1.45 53.64
N VAL A 28 30.71 -0.33 53.63
CA VAL A 28 30.33 0.46 54.81
C VAL A 28 29.24 1.48 54.43
N MET A 29 28.27 1.64 55.33
CA MET A 29 27.21 2.65 55.43
C MET A 29 27.74 4.10 55.48
N THR A 30 26.90 5.04 54.98
CA THR A 30 26.54 6.19 55.84
C THR A 30 25.19 6.78 55.40
N ALA A 31 24.28 6.84 56.35
CA ALA A 31 22.96 7.47 56.30
C ALA A 31 23.06 8.99 56.54
N PHE A 32 22.25 9.78 55.89
CA PHE A 32 21.80 11.08 56.40
C PHE A 32 20.29 11.22 56.26
N VAL A 33 19.65 11.39 57.42
CA VAL A 33 18.23 11.66 57.66
C VAL A 33 18.05 13.17 57.84
N ALA A 34 17.01 13.72 57.23
CA ALA A 34 16.23 14.87 57.69
C ALA A 34 14.96 14.95 56.87
N ALA A 35 13.94 14.68 57.30
CA ALA A 35 12.78 14.87 58.15
C ALA A 35 12.04 16.22 57.90
N ALA A 36 10.74 16.05 57.75
CA ALA A 36 9.60 16.91 58.12
C ALA A 36 9.00 17.71 56.92
N THR A 37 7.69 17.77 56.71
CA THR A 37 6.49 17.63 57.58
C THR A 37 5.22 17.44 56.79
N LEU A 38 4.29 16.75 57.39
CA LEU A 38 2.92 16.48 57.04
C LEU A 38 2.05 17.70 56.73
N ALA A 39 1.12 17.57 55.81
CA ALA A 39 -0.25 18.02 55.95
C ALA A 39 -1.25 17.05 55.30
N LEU A 40 -2.04 16.39 56.12
CA LEU A 40 -3.21 15.61 55.78
C LEU A 40 -4.38 16.54 55.39
N SER A 41 -5.11 16.11 54.37
CA SER A 41 -6.60 16.01 54.39
C SER A 41 -7.10 15.68 53.01
N GLY A 42 -7.82 14.60 52.83
CA GLY A 42 -9.20 14.44 52.73
C GLY A 42 -9.60 13.35 51.78
N CYS A 43 -10.32 12.37 52.27
CA CYS A 43 -10.99 11.26 51.58
C CYS A 43 -11.74 11.57 50.32
N GLY A 44 -11.76 10.58 49.40
CA GLY A 44 -12.78 10.45 48.37
C GLY A 44 -12.39 9.36 47.39
N GLY A 45 -12.81 8.10 47.61
CA GLY A 45 -12.54 6.98 46.73
C GLY A 45 -13.37 7.06 45.44
N SER A 46 -12.75 6.67 44.36
CA SER A 46 -13.35 5.95 43.24
C SER A 46 -12.24 5.27 42.46
N SER A 47 -12.34 3.96 42.39
CA SER A 47 -11.56 3.10 41.54
C SER A 47 -11.82 3.47 40.08
N GLY A 48 -10.94 4.25 39.48
CA GLY A 48 -10.87 4.49 38.04
C GLY A 48 -9.79 3.63 37.46
N ALA A 49 -10.15 2.78 36.54
CA ALA A 49 -9.22 2.05 35.68
C ALA A 49 -8.24 3.06 35.04
N SER A 50 -6.97 2.81 35.21
CA SER A 50 -5.93 3.60 34.57
C SER A 50 -5.96 3.31 33.08
N ASP A 51 -6.55 4.21 32.29
CA ASP A 51 -6.42 4.21 30.85
C ASP A 51 -4.95 4.39 30.48
N ALA A 52 -4.39 3.36 29.86
CA ALA A 52 -3.07 3.40 29.25
C ALA A 52 -3.07 4.17 27.91
N SER A 53 -3.64 5.39 27.91
CA SER A 53 -3.80 6.24 26.72
C SER A 53 -2.97 7.53 26.77
N ALA A 54 -1.90 7.61 27.59
CA ALA A 54 -1.24 8.88 27.86
C ALA A 54 0.18 9.02 27.24
N ALA A 55 0.53 8.28 26.18
CA ALA A 55 1.86 8.36 25.59
C ALA A 55 1.99 9.27 24.34
N ALA A 56 0.90 9.78 23.77
CA ALA A 56 0.93 10.57 22.54
C ALA A 56 0.89 12.09 22.71
N ASP A 57 0.62 12.62 23.90
CA ASP A 57 0.38 14.08 24.09
C ASP A 57 1.67 14.94 24.16
N GLY A 58 2.86 14.32 24.16
CA GLY A 58 4.14 15.03 24.22
C GLY A 58 4.85 15.21 22.88
N ASN A 59 4.65 14.31 21.94
CA ASN A 59 5.30 14.30 20.62
C ASN A 59 4.34 14.75 19.52
N GLY A 60 4.87 15.35 18.43
CA GLY A 60 4.10 15.62 17.22
C GLY A 60 3.55 14.34 16.57
N MET A 61 2.70 14.49 15.56
CA MET A 61 2.22 13.36 14.76
C MET A 61 3.39 12.66 14.05
N VAL A 62 3.42 11.33 14.11
CA VAL A 62 4.39 10.49 13.40
C VAL A 62 3.67 9.69 12.33
N VAL A 63 4.06 9.84 11.09
CA VAL A 63 3.58 9.04 9.94
C VAL A 63 4.50 7.84 9.77
N GLY A 64 3.99 6.64 10.01
CA GLY A 64 4.67 5.41 9.64
C GLY A 64 4.38 5.08 8.18
N ALA A 65 5.39 4.74 7.40
CA ALA A 65 5.28 4.38 6.01
C ALA A 65 5.76 2.93 5.80
N LEU A 66 4.87 2.08 5.29
CA LEU A 66 5.17 0.71 4.89
C LEU A 66 5.12 0.61 3.37
N LEU A 67 6.27 0.72 2.72
CA LEU A 67 6.39 0.90 1.29
C LEU A 67 7.13 -0.26 0.62
N PRO A 68 6.85 -0.57 -0.67
CA PRO A 68 7.55 -1.60 -1.41
C PRO A 68 8.88 -1.06 -1.98
N LEU A 69 9.86 -0.74 -1.11
CA LEU A 69 11.14 -0.19 -1.57
C LEU A 69 11.94 -1.20 -2.40
N THR A 70 11.67 -2.48 -2.21
CA THR A 70 12.18 -3.61 -2.99
C THR A 70 11.04 -4.54 -3.40
N GLY A 71 11.34 -5.60 -4.19
CA GLY A 71 10.34 -6.60 -4.63
C GLY A 71 9.61 -6.16 -5.89
N THR A 72 8.53 -6.87 -6.19
CA THR A 72 7.81 -6.84 -7.48
C THR A 72 7.00 -5.57 -7.73
N LEU A 73 6.82 -4.72 -6.70
CA LEU A 73 6.17 -3.40 -6.79
C LEU A 73 7.13 -2.24 -6.51
N ALA A 74 8.45 -2.47 -6.56
CA ALA A 74 9.43 -1.43 -6.22
C ALA A 74 9.33 -0.15 -7.08
N TYR A 75 8.70 -0.21 -8.25
CA TYR A 75 8.46 0.97 -9.09
C TYR A 75 7.47 1.98 -8.47
N LEU A 76 6.61 1.54 -7.53
CA LEU A 76 5.68 2.41 -6.81
C LEU A 76 6.36 3.22 -5.69
N ALA A 77 7.50 2.76 -5.18
CA ALA A 77 8.14 3.40 -4.03
C ALA A 77 8.55 4.87 -4.28
N PRO A 78 9.17 5.25 -5.41
CA PRO A 78 9.57 6.64 -5.62
C PRO A 78 8.41 7.65 -5.57
N PRO A 79 7.27 7.46 -6.28
CA PRO A 79 6.12 8.37 -6.17
C PRO A 79 5.49 8.38 -4.78
N GLU A 80 5.41 7.25 -4.10
CA GLU A 80 4.85 7.14 -2.74
C GLU A 80 5.71 7.88 -1.71
N VAL A 81 7.03 7.67 -1.74
CA VAL A 81 8.00 8.38 -0.88
C VAL A 81 7.93 9.89 -1.13
N ALA A 82 7.91 10.32 -2.41
CA ALA A 82 7.79 11.73 -2.75
C ALA A 82 6.49 12.34 -2.22
N ALA A 83 5.37 11.61 -2.33
CA ALA A 83 4.06 12.07 -1.89
C ALA A 83 3.97 12.22 -0.36
N ILE A 84 4.53 11.28 0.41
CA ILE A 84 4.61 11.39 1.87
C ILE A 84 5.44 12.63 2.26
N LYS A 85 6.64 12.80 1.68
CA LYS A 85 7.50 13.96 1.95
C LYS A 85 6.82 15.27 1.60
N LEU A 86 6.14 15.33 0.44
CA LEU A 86 5.39 16.52 0.03
C LEU A 86 4.28 16.85 1.02
N ALA A 87 3.48 15.87 1.41
CA ALA A 87 2.39 16.07 2.36
C ALA A 87 2.91 16.52 3.74
N VAL A 88 3.97 15.91 4.25
CA VAL A 88 4.61 16.31 5.52
C VAL A 88 5.15 17.74 5.43
N ASN A 89 5.78 18.13 4.31
CA ASN A 89 6.26 19.48 4.08
C ASN A 89 5.12 20.50 4.06
N ASP A 90 4.01 20.20 3.37
CA ASP A 90 2.85 21.10 3.28
C ASP A 90 2.16 21.26 4.65
N ILE A 91 2.05 20.18 5.43
CA ILE A 91 1.51 20.22 6.79
C ILE A 91 2.39 21.09 7.69
N ASN A 92 3.71 20.89 7.67
CA ASN A 92 4.65 21.62 8.50
C ASN A 92 4.74 23.09 8.11
N ALA A 93 4.70 23.42 6.81
CA ALA A 93 4.61 24.77 6.30
C ALA A 93 3.31 25.49 6.74
N ALA A 94 2.23 24.74 7.00
CA ALA A 94 0.98 25.26 7.56
C ALA A 94 0.94 25.28 9.10
N GLY A 95 2.07 25.08 9.76
CA GLY A 95 2.22 25.12 11.22
C GLY A 95 1.92 23.78 11.91
N GLY A 96 2.18 22.68 11.21
CA GLY A 96 2.13 21.32 11.73
C GLY A 96 0.74 20.88 12.18
N VAL A 97 0.66 19.75 12.87
CA VAL A 97 -0.55 19.21 13.51
C VAL A 97 -0.59 19.65 14.98
N LEU A 98 -1.67 20.29 15.41
CA LEU A 98 -1.83 20.83 16.75
C LEU A 98 -0.66 21.75 17.18
N GLY A 99 -0.05 22.45 16.20
CA GLY A 99 1.08 23.37 16.43
C GLY A 99 2.44 22.69 16.56
N LYS A 100 2.56 21.41 16.19
CA LYS A 100 3.79 20.63 16.21
C LYS A 100 4.09 20.07 14.83
N ASP A 101 5.37 20.02 14.47
CA ASP A 101 5.81 19.41 13.22
C ASP A 101 5.45 17.92 13.16
N VAL A 102 5.07 17.48 11.97
CA VAL A 102 4.88 16.07 11.62
C VAL A 102 6.21 15.49 11.18
N THR A 103 6.49 14.27 11.60
CA THR A 103 7.67 13.50 11.15
C THR A 103 7.23 12.21 10.47
N GLU A 104 8.12 11.62 9.67
CA GLU A 104 7.89 10.36 8.99
C GLU A 104 8.96 9.32 9.35
N VAL A 105 8.58 8.06 9.30
CA VAL A 105 9.48 6.91 9.40
C VAL A 105 9.05 5.88 8.36
N GLU A 106 9.99 5.33 7.61
CA GLU A 106 9.71 4.39 6.54
C GLU A 106 10.37 3.03 6.78
N ALA A 107 9.77 1.97 6.23
CA ALA A 107 10.35 0.64 6.19
C ALA A 107 9.95 -0.08 4.89
N ASP A 108 10.88 -0.88 4.40
CA ASP A 108 10.73 -1.70 3.21
C ASP A 108 9.91 -2.96 3.50
N THR A 109 8.74 -3.05 2.90
CA THR A 109 7.88 -4.23 3.00
C THR A 109 8.26 -5.32 2.01
N SER A 110 9.01 -5.02 0.94
CA SER A 110 9.08 -5.89 -0.22
C SER A 110 7.67 -6.24 -0.76
N ASP A 111 7.44 -7.46 -1.17
CA ASP A 111 6.17 -7.96 -1.70
C ASP A 111 5.53 -9.06 -0.82
N GLY A 112 4.42 -9.65 -1.26
CA GLY A 112 3.65 -10.65 -0.51
C GLY A 112 4.39 -11.95 -0.23
N GLU A 113 5.37 -12.29 -1.06
CA GLU A 113 6.17 -13.51 -0.93
C GLU A 113 7.22 -13.43 0.20
N HIS A 114 7.48 -12.22 0.71
CA HIS A 114 8.48 -11.95 1.75
C HIS A 114 7.84 -11.66 3.11
N ALA A 115 6.98 -12.57 3.61
CA ALA A 115 6.20 -12.38 4.84
C ALA A 115 7.04 -12.04 6.08
N ASP A 116 8.25 -12.60 6.20
CA ASP A 116 9.18 -12.27 7.31
C ASP A 116 9.67 -10.82 7.22
N GLN A 117 9.95 -10.32 6.02
CA GLN A 117 10.33 -8.93 5.79
C GLN A 117 9.15 -8.00 6.05
N ASN A 118 7.95 -8.35 5.59
CA ASN A 118 6.73 -7.58 5.88
C ASN A 118 6.55 -7.39 7.40
N THR A 119 6.66 -8.49 8.16
CA THR A 119 6.52 -8.47 9.62
C THR A 119 7.61 -7.63 10.29
N SER A 120 8.87 -7.77 9.85
CA SER A 120 10.00 -7.02 10.38
C SER A 120 9.85 -5.52 10.10
N ALA A 121 9.37 -5.13 8.89
CA ALA A 121 9.09 -3.76 8.52
C ALA A 121 8.01 -3.16 9.43
N ALA A 122 6.89 -3.87 9.62
CA ALA A 122 5.82 -3.42 10.50
C ALA A 122 6.31 -3.21 11.94
N GLN A 123 7.08 -4.16 12.49
CA GLN A 123 7.66 -4.03 13.84
C GLN A 123 8.60 -2.84 13.96
N SER A 124 9.42 -2.58 12.93
CA SER A 124 10.36 -1.45 12.94
C SER A 124 9.65 -0.10 12.95
N VAL A 125 8.55 0.02 12.21
CA VAL A 125 7.69 1.22 12.20
C VAL A 125 6.95 1.36 13.53
N LEU A 126 6.34 0.29 14.04
CA LEU A 126 5.62 0.30 15.33
C LEU A 126 6.52 0.70 16.50
N ALA A 127 7.81 0.31 16.50
CA ALA A 127 8.78 0.71 17.51
C ALA A 127 9.05 2.23 17.55
N LYS A 128 8.58 3.00 16.56
CA LYS A 128 8.65 4.46 16.50
C LYS A 128 7.35 5.13 16.95
N HIS A 129 6.38 4.35 17.43
CA HIS A 129 5.07 4.80 17.91
C HIS A 129 4.35 5.72 16.92
N PRO A 130 4.07 5.25 15.69
CA PRO A 130 3.40 6.07 14.69
C PRO A 130 1.96 6.39 15.11
N SER A 131 1.48 7.55 14.68
CA SER A 131 0.08 7.97 14.83
C SER A 131 -0.85 7.32 13.80
N VAL A 132 -0.30 6.99 12.65
CA VAL A 132 -0.95 6.35 11.49
C VAL A 132 0.10 5.57 10.71
N VAL A 133 -0.32 4.52 10.01
CA VAL A 133 0.51 3.81 9.03
C VAL A 133 -0.07 4.03 7.64
N ILE A 134 0.72 4.58 6.74
CA ILE A 134 0.42 4.73 5.31
C ILE A 134 1.03 3.52 4.57
N GLY A 135 0.22 2.87 3.78
CA GLY A 135 0.56 1.55 3.21
C GLY A 135 -0.01 0.40 4.06
N PRO A 136 0.39 -0.86 3.77
CA PRO A 136 1.20 -1.30 2.64
C PRO A 136 0.55 -1.10 1.27
N ALA A 137 1.37 -1.18 0.19
CA ALA A 137 0.89 -1.08 -1.18
C ALA A 137 0.23 -2.38 -1.67
N ALA A 138 0.86 -3.53 -1.47
CA ALA A 138 0.33 -4.82 -1.92
C ALA A 138 -0.74 -5.38 -0.98
N SER A 139 -1.85 -5.90 -1.54
CA SER A 139 -2.96 -6.48 -0.77
C SER A 139 -2.53 -7.68 0.09
N GLY A 140 -1.64 -8.55 -0.42
CA GLY A 140 -1.07 -9.67 0.33
C GLY A 140 -0.25 -9.21 1.54
N VAL A 141 0.53 -8.12 1.38
CA VAL A 141 1.31 -7.53 2.50
C VAL A 141 0.39 -6.96 3.57
N VAL A 142 -0.71 -6.28 3.18
CA VAL A 142 -1.73 -5.82 4.16
C VAL A 142 -2.19 -6.98 5.03
N LYS A 143 -2.57 -8.12 4.42
CA LYS A 143 -3.01 -9.32 5.16
C LYS A 143 -1.98 -9.83 6.15
N ASN A 144 -0.69 -9.74 5.80
CA ASN A 144 0.40 -10.21 6.65
C ASN A 144 0.61 -9.34 7.90
N VAL A 145 0.38 -8.01 7.81
CA VAL A 145 0.81 -7.09 8.87
C VAL A 145 -0.31 -6.35 9.61
N TYR A 146 -1.51 -6.17 9.01
CA TYR A 146 -2.51 -5.25 9.57
C TYR A 146 -2.90 -5.58 11.02
N LYS A 147 -3.01 -6.87 11.37
CA LYS A 147 -3.42 -7.30 12.72
C LYS A 147 -2.48 -6.80 13.82
N SER A 148 -1.18 -6.79 13.55
CA SER A 148 -0.19 -6.28 14.51
C SER A 148 -0.29 -4.76 14.68
N ILE A 149 -0.63 -4.03 13.62
CA ILE A 149 -0.74 -2.58 13.63
C ILE A 149 -2.02 -2.14 14.34
N VAL A 150 -3.17 -2.72 13.97
CA VAL A 150 -4.45 -2.34 14.57
C VAL A 150 -4.58 -2.77 16.03
N ALA A 151 -3.83 -3.79 16.48
CA ALA A 151 -3.74 -4.16 17.89
C ALA A 151 -3.18 -3.04 18.78
N GLU A 152 -2.31 -2.18 18.21
CA GLU A 152 -1.78 -0.98 18.87
C GLU A 152 -2.72 0.24 18.71
N LYS A 153 -3.94 0.04 18.17
CA LYS A 153 -4.93 1.08 17.88
C LYS A 153 -4.42 2.17 16.93
N ILE A 154 -3.61 1.79 15.99
CA ILE A 154 -3.04 2.64 14.94
C ILE A 154 -3.81 2.37 13.64
N PRO A 155 -4.42 3.40 13.00
CA PRO A 155 -5.07 3.21 11.72
C PRO A 155 -4.06 2.94 10.61
N VAL A 156 -4.47 2.07 9.69
CA VAL A 156 -3.77 1.73 8.46
C VAL A 156 -4.52 2.36 7.30
N ILE A 157 -3.86 3.14 6.47
CA ILE A 157 -4.44 3.72 5.26
C ILE A 157 -3.64 3.26 4.05
N SER A 158 -4.16 2.30 3.32
CA SER A 158 -3.51 1.85 2.09
C SER A 158 -3.84 2.77 0.92
N MET A 159 -2.82 3.14 0.18
CA MET A 159 -2.92 3.98 -1.00
C MET A 159 -2.99 3.16 -2.31
N ALA A 160 -2.70 1.86 -2.26
CA ALA A 160 -2.54 1.02 -3.46
C ALA A 160 -3.16 -0.40 -3.34
N SER A 161 -3.60 -0.83 -2.15
CA SER A 161 -4.18 -2.17 -1.97
C SER A 161 -5.65 -2.20 -2.38
N THR A 162 -5.95 -2.82 -3.50
CA THR A 162 -7.26 -2.75 -4.16
C THR A 162 -8.18 -3.97 -3.93
N SER A 163 -7.65 -5.10 -3.40
CA SER A 163 -8.43 -6.32 -3.22
C SER A 163 -9.75 -6.10 -2.48
N MET A 164 -10.83 -6.71 -2.98
CA MET A 164 -12.16 -6.65 -2.36
C MET A 164 -12.21 -7.26 -0.96
N THR A 165 -11.33 -8.21 -0.65
CA THR A 165 -11.30 -8.84 0.68
C THR A 165 -10.83 -7.91 1.79
N LEU A 166 -10.33 -6.72 1.43
CA LEU A 166 -9.92 -5.67 2.37
C LEU A 166 -11.06 -4.72 2.73
N SER A 167 -12.14 -4.66 1.93
CA SER A 167 -13.30 -3.79 2.18
C SER A 167 -13.96 -4.15 3.51
N GLY A 168 -14.01 -3.19 4.45
CA GLY A 168 -14.66 -3.37 5.75
C GLY A 168 -14.01 -4.41 6.66
N MET A 169 -12.78 -4.86 6.40
CA MET A 169 -12.14 -5.92 7.15
C MET A 169 -11.84 -5.57 8.61
N ASP A 170 -11.65 -4.30 8.92
CA ASP A 170 -11.37 -3.78 10.26
C ASP A 170 -11.74 -2.30 10.36
N PRO A 171 -12.29 -1.81 11.50
CA PRO A 171 -12.59 -0.38 11.69
C PRO A 171 -11.36 0.54 11.61
N TYR A 172 -10.15 0.02 11.79
CA TYR A 172 -8.90 0.76 11.69
C TYR A 172 -8.24 0.66 10.31
N PHE A 173 -8.83 -0.09 9.36
CA PHE A 173 -8.33 -0.16 7.99
C PHE A 173 -9.12 0.78 7.09
N PHE A 174 -8.40 1.65 6.38
CA PHE A 174 -8.90 2.59 5.38
C PHE A 174 -8.09 2.46 4.10
N ARG A 175 -8.60 3.00 3.01
CA ARG A 175 -7.81 3.16 1.78
C ARG A 175 -8.25 4.39 0.98
N THR A 176 -7.28 5.05 0.37
CA THR A 176 -7.50 6.18 -0.54
C THR A 176 -7.55 5.75 -2.01
N VAL A 177 -7.21 4.50 -2.29
CA VAL A 177 -7.38 3.86 -3.60
C VAL A 177 -8.75 3.17 -3.67
N ALA A 178 -9.33 3.13 -4.86
CA ALA A 178 -10.58 2.40 -5.11
C ALA A 178 -10.38 0.88 -5.07
N PRO A 179 -11.38 0.12 -4.58
CA PRO A 179 -11.36 -1.34 -4.67
C PRO A 179 -11.50 -1.85 -6.10
N ASP A 180 -11.04 -3.07 -6.35
CA ASP A 180 -11.04 -3.77 -7.64
C ASP A 180 -12.39 -3.84 -8.34
N ALA A 181 -13.50 -3.71 -7.60
CA ALA A 181 -14.83 -3.76 -8.19
C ALA A 181 -15.02 -2.77 -9.35
N VAL A 182 -14.49 -1.55 -9.23
CA VAL A 182 -14.63 -0.52 -10.27
C VAL A 182 -13.62 -0.76 -11.39
N GLN A 183 -12.35 -1.01 -11.06
CA GLN A 183 -11.33 -1.27 -12.09
C GLN A 183 -11.63 -2.53 -12.90
N GLY A 184 -12.02 -3.62 -12.25
CA GLY A 184 -12.37 -4.87 -12.93
C GLY A 184 -13.58 -4.72 -13.85
N ALA A 185 -14.57 -3.91 -13.44
CA ALA A 185 -15.69 -3.58 -14.29
C ALA A 185 -15.26 -2.80 -15.54
N VAL A 186 -14.44 -1.76 -15.37
CA VAL A 186 -13.89 -0.95 -16.47
C VAL A 186 -13.05 -1.78 -17.42
N MET A 187 -12.20 -2.68 -16.89
CA MET A 187 -11.38 -3.57 -17.72
C MET A 187 -12.24 -4.55 -18.52
N GLY A 188 -13.25 -5.16 -17.91
CA GLY A 188 -14.17 -6.06 -18.60
C GLY A 188 -14.94 -5.35 -19.73
N ASP A 189 -15.42 -4.13 -19.46
CA ASP A 189 -16.13 -3.31 -20.45
C ASP A 189 -15.18 -2.86 -21.58
N LEU A 190 -13.91 -2.55 -21.27
CA LEU A 190 -12.90 -2.18 -22.26
C LEU A 190 -12.59 -3.36 -23.21
N ILE A 191 -12.35 -4.55 -22.68
CA ILE A 191 -12.09 -5.77 -23.45
C ILE A 191 -13.28 -6.10 -24.37
N ALA A 192 -14.49 -6.07 -23.82
CA ALA A 192 -15.72 -6.34 -24.61
C ALA A 192 -15.96 -5.26 -25.66
N GLY A 193 -15.75 -3.98 -25.32
CA GLY A 193 -15.90 -2.83 -26.22
C GLY A 193 -14.94 -2.87 -27.42
N ASP A 194 -13.74 -3.41 -27.24
CA ASP A 194 -12.76 -3.64 -28.30
C ASP A 194 -13.07 -4.84 -29.20
N GLY A 195 -14.21 -5.51 -28.95
CA GLY A 195 -14.72 -6.59 -29.80
C GLY A 195 -14.01 -7.92 -29.64
N VAL A 196 -13.27 -8.12 -28.53
CA VAL A 196 -12.64 -9.41 -28.18
C VAL A 196 -13.72 -10.47 -28.04
N LYS A 197 -13.52 -11.63 -28.65
CA LYS A 197 -14.42 -12.79 -28.56
C LYS A 197 -13.85 -13.92 -27.73
N LYS A 198 -12.54 -14.13 -27.83
CA LYS A 198 -11.80 -15.15 -27.11
C LYS A 198 -10.65 -14.50 -26.36
N LEU A 199 -10.66 -14.62 -25.05
CA LEU A 199 -9.63 -14.03 -24.18
C LEU A 199 -8.81 -15.14 -23.50
N ALA A 200 -7.50 -14.97 -23.46
CA ALA A 200 -6.63 -15.68 -22.53
C ALA A 200 -6.35 -14.80 -21.32
N ILE A 201 -6.28 -15.37 -20.13
CA ILE A 201 -5.94 -14.68 -18.88
C ILE A 201 -4.70 -15.33 -18.30
N ALA A 202 -3.60 -14.57 -18.18
CA ALA A 202 -2.44 -14.95 -17.41
C ALA A 202 -2.49 -14.24 -16.05
N CYS A 203 -2.91 -14.98 -15.02
CA CYS A 203 -3.11 -14.44 -13.67
C CYS A 203 -2.12 -15.11 -12.71
N PHE A 204 -1.45 -14.31 -11.85
CA PHE A 204 -0.65 -14.86 -10.78
C PHE A 204 -1.51 -15.23 -9.55
N ASN A 205 -1.05 -16.19 -8.75
CA ASN A 205 -1.75 -16.69 -7.58
C ASN A 205 -1.47 -15.82 -6.36
N ASP A 206 -2.02 -14.62 -6.33
CA ASP A 206 -1.92 -13.64 -5.27
C ASP A 206 -3.31 -13.16 -4.83
N GLU A 207 -3.43 -12.60 -3.64
CA GLU A 207 -4.67 -12.06 -3.06
C GLU A 207 -5.35 -11.03 -3.97
N TYR A 208 -4.55 -10.13 -4.58
CA TYR A 208 -5.03 -9.16 -5.56
C TYR A 208 -5.38 -9.83 -6.89
N GLY A 209 -4.46 -10.63 -7.45
CA GLY A 209 -4.60 -11.14 -8.81
C GLY A 209 -5.82 -12.00 -9.02
N THR A 210 -6.05 -12.99 -8.16
CA THR A 210 -7.20 -13.89 -8.26
C THR A 210 -8.52 -13.15 -8.02
N GLY A 211 -8.56 -12.21 -7.09
CA GLY A 211 -9.74 -11.36 -6.84
C GLY A 211 -10.10 -10.48 -8.03
N MET A 212 -9.13 -9.80 -8.62
CA MET A 212 -9.31 -8.97 -9.82
C MET A 212 -9.80 -9.81 -11.02
N ARG A 213 -9.19 -10.98 -11.24
CA ARG A 213 -9.64 -11.91 -12.27
C ARG A 213 -11.11 -12.27 -12.14
N ASP A 214 -11.55 -12.62 -10.94
CA ASP A 214 -12.92 -13.08 -10.71
C ASP A 214 -13.95 -11.99 -11.03
N ILE A 215 -13.65 -10.72 -10.70
CA ILE A 215 -14.49 -9.56 -11.04
C ILE A 215 -14.55 -9.35 -12.55
N ILE A 216 -13.40 -9.42 -13.23
CA ILE A 216 -13.32 -9.26 -14.69
C ILE A 216 -14.09 -10.39 -15.39
N LEU A 217 -13.94 -11.64 -14.93
CA LEU A 217 -14.65 -12.80 -15.46
C LEU A 217 -16.17 -12.63 -15.43
N GLU A 218 -16.72 -12.08 -14.35
CA GLU A 218 -18.16 -11.80 -14.25
C GLU A 218 -18.63 -10.86 -15.37
N LYS A 219 -17.88 -9.78 -15.60
CA LYS A 219 -18.18 -8.81 -16.68
C LYS A 219 -18.03 -9.41 -18.06
N LEU A 220 -16.96 -10.15 -18.32
CA LEU A 220 -16.71 -10.81 -19.61
C LEU A 220 -17.80 -11.82 -19.95
N LYS A 221 -18.23 -12.60 -18.96
CA LYS A 221 -19.33 -13.56 -19.12
C LYS A 221 -20.64 -12.86 -19.48
N ALA A 222 -20.97 -11.75 -18.83
CA ALA A 222 -22.16 -10.95 -19.14
C ALA A 222 -22.10 -10.35 -20.55
N ALA A 223 -20.90 -10.00 -21.04
CA ALA A 223 -20.66 -9.47 -22.38
C ALA A 223 -20.53 -10.55 -23.46
N GLY A 224 -20.56 -11.84 -23.11
CA GLY A 224 -20.44 -12.96 -24.06
C GLY A 224 -19.03 -13.15 -24.63
N VAL A 225 -17.99 -12.76 -23.89
CA VAL A 225 -16.58 -13.04 -24.19
C VAL A 225 -16.24 -14.43 -23.66
N ASP A 226 -15.66 -15.28 -24.50
CA ASP A 226 -15.24 -16.64 -24.15
C ASP A 226 -13.81 -16.62 -23.58
N VAL A 227 -13.62 -17.08 -22.34
CA VAL A 227 -12.28 -17.20 -21.74
C VAL A 227 -11.75 -18.58 -22.06
N VAL A 228 -10.81 -18.64 -22.98
CA VAL A 228 -10.27 -19.90 -23.55
C VAL A 228 -9.02 -20.42 -22.83
N TYR A 229 -8.42 -19.62 -21.94
CA TYR A 229 -7.29 -19.98 -21.08
C TYR A 229 -7.31 -19.16 -19.79
N GLY A 230 -6.97 -19.76 -18.65
CA GLY A 230 -6.74 -19.07 -17.40
C GLY A 230 -8.00 -18.64 -16.64
N GLU A 231 -9.18 -19.19 -16.97
CA GLU A 231 -10.42 -18.91 -16.23
C GLU A 231 -10.28 -19.22 -14.72
N ARG A 232 -9.53 -20.28 -14.38
CA ARG A 232 -9.32 -20.71 -13.00
C ARG A 232 -7.85 -20.91 -12.64
N ASP A 233 -7.00 -21.12 -13.64
CA ASP A 233 -5.59 -21.36 -13.44
C ASP A 233 -4.87 -20.06 -13.09
N ALA A 234 -3.93 -20.14 -12.18
CA ALA A 234 -3.04 -19.06 -11.79
C ALA A 234 -1.62 -19.59 -11.69
N PHE A 235 -0.64 -18.78 -12.06
CA PHE A 235 0.77 -19.14 -11.95
C PHE A 235 1.34 -18.72 -10.58
N ASP A 236 2.41 -19.39 -10.15
CA ASP A 236 3.12 -19.09 -8.92
C ASP A 236 3.75 -17.68 -9.02
N PRO A 237 3.54 -16.76 -8.06
CA PRO A 237 4.19 -15.45 -8.04
C PRO A 237 5.73 -15.51 -8.13
N ALA A 238 6.33 -16.59 -7.65
CA ALA A 238 7.77 -16.86 -7.76
C ALA A 238 8.21 -17.48 -9.10
N GLU A 239 7.28 -17.68 -10.06
CA GLU A 239 7.59 -18.26 -11.37
C GLU A 239 8.59 -17.37 -12.14
N THR A 240 9.56 -17.99 -12.75
CA THR A 240 10.60 -17.30 -13.54
C THR A 240 10.65 -17.75 -15.01
N ASN A 241 9.95 -18.84 -15.36
CA ASN A 241 9.92 -19.40 -16.72
C ASN A 241 8.51 -19.50 -17.28
N TYR A 242 8.10 -18.55 -18.07
CA TYR A 242 6.76 -18.42 -18.63
C TYR A 242 6.55 -19.11 -19.99
N SER A 243 7.51 -19.91 -20.46
CA SER A 243 7.44 -20.54 -21.80
C SER A 243 6.21 -21.47 -21.95
N SER A 244 5.89 -22.23 -20.91
CA SER A 244 4.73 -23.13 -20.93
C SER A 244 3.41 -22.34 -20.95
N ILE A 245 3.31 -21.27 -20.18
CA ILE A 245 2.14 -20.37 -20.16
C ILE A 245 1.96 -19.72 -21.53
N ALA A 246 3.04 -19.18 -22.10
CA ALA A 246 3.02 -18.52 -23.40
C ALA A 246 2.61 -19.48 -24.52
N SER A 247 3.12 -20.72 -24.51
CA SER A 247 2.71 -21.74 -25.49
C SER A 247 1.24 -22.12 -25.34
N ALA A 248 0.76 -22.32 -24.12
CA ALA A 248 -0.64 -22.65 -23.87
C ALA A 248 -1.59 -21.51 -24.29
N ILE A 249 -1.23 -20.26 -24.05
CA ILE A 249 -1.98 -19.08 -24.53
C ILE A 249 -2.00 -19.04 -26.06
N LYS A 250 -0.87 -19.28 -26.72
CA LYS A 250 -0.81 -19.35 -28.18
C LYS A 250 -1.70 -20.44 -28.73
N ASP A 251 -1.66 -21.63 -28.16
CA ASP A 251 -2.42 -22.82 -28.61
C ASP A 251 -3.93 -22.68 -28.31
N SER A 252 -4.34 -21.83 -27.36
CA SER A 252 -5.73 -21.57 -27.03
C SER A 252 -6.50 -20.86 -28.16
N GLY A 253 -5.78 -20.19 -29.06
CA GLY A 253 -6.39 -19.42 -30.14
C GLY A 253 -7.14 -18.18 -29.64
N ALA A 254 -6.72 -17.58 -28.55
CA ALA A 254 -7.26 -16.33 -28.03
C ALA A 254 -7.01 -15.15 -28.99
N ASP A 255 -7.98 -14.22 -29.06
CA ASP A 255 -7.89 -12.98 -29.84
C ASP A 255 -7.05 -11.91 -29.13
N ALA A 256 -6.99 -12.01 -27.80
CA ALA A 256 -6.30 -11.08 -26.92
C ALA A 256 -5.85 -11.77 -25.62
N THR A 257 -4.94 -11.14 -24.88
CA THR A 257 -4.46 -11.68 -23.60
C THR A 257 -4.52 -10.61 -22.50
N LEU A 258 -5.18 -10.93 -21.40
CA LEU A 258 -5.16 -10.15 -20.16
C LEU A 258 -4.05 -10.68 -19.26
N ILE A 259 -3.21 -9.79 -18.74
CA ILE A 259 -2.15 -10.12 -17.78
C ILE A 259 -2.47 -9.48 -16.44
N ILE A 260 -2.64 -10.29 -15.41
CA ILE A 260 -2.87 -9.86 -14.03
C ILE A 260 -1.69 -10.33 -13.18
N SER A 261 -0.76 -9.43 -12.92
CA SER A 261 0.45 -9.67 -12.13
C SER A 261 1.10 -8.33 -11.78
N TYR A 262 2.22 -8.38 -11.09
CA TYR A 262 3.12 -7.24 -10.91
C TYR A 262 4.23 -7.27 -11.97
N ASP A 263 5.49 -7.10 -11.60
CA ASP A 263 6.63 -7.08 -12.54
C ASP A 263 6.88 -8.41 -13.25
N GLN A 264 6.24 -9.51 -12.80
CA GLN A 264 6.20 -10.78 -13.55
C GLN A 264 5.69 -10.60 -14.98
N ALA A 265 4.90 -9.55 -15.24
CA ALA A 265 4.48 -9.17 -16.59
C ALA A 265 5.69 -8.99 -17.54
N THR A 266 6.81 -8.48 -17.03
CA THR A 266 8.00 -8.19 -17.85
C THR A 266 8.59 -9.45 -18.53
N PRO A 267 8.98 -10.52 -17.85
CA PRO A 267 9.43 -11.75 -18.50
C PRO A 267 8.29 -12.52 -19.20
N LEU A 268 7.06 -12.42 -18.71
CA LEU A 268 5.90 -13.05 -19.33
C LEU A 268 5.63 -12.47 -20.74
N ILE A 269 5.61 -11.16 -20.90
CA ILE A 269 5.39 -10.49 -22.19
C ILE A 269 6.50 -10.91 -23.19
N LYS A 270 7.76 -11.01 -22.77
CA LYS A 270 8.86 -11.52 -23.61
C LYS A 270 8.59 -12.95 -24.06
N SER A 271 8.09 -13.79 -23.18
CA SER A 271 7.76 -15.18 -23.49
C SER A 271 6.55 -15.27 -24.45
N LEU A 272 5.52 -14.43 -24.27
CA LEU A 272 4.38 -14.34 -25.17
C LEU A 272 4.83 -13.92 -26.58
N ALA A 273 5.65 -12.88 -26.70
CA ALA A 273 6.20 -12.43 -27.97
C ALA A 273 7.00 -13.55 -28.65
N SER A 274 7.86 -14.26 -27.90
CA SER A 274 8.67 -15.36 -28.39
C SER A 274 7.82 -16.55 -28.88
N ALA A 275 6.68 -16.82 -28.25
CA ALA A 275 5.72 -17.84 -28.68
C ALA A 275 4.84 -17.38 -29.87
N GLY A 276 4.96 -16.12 -30.30
CA GLY A 276 4.17 -15.55 -31.40
C GLY A 276 2.73 -15.24 -31.03
N VAL A 277 2.47 -14.92 -29.75
CA VAL A 277 1.22 -14.32 -29.29
C VAL A 277 1.18 -12.86 -29.77
N ASP A 278 0.02 -12.37 -30.14
CA ASP A 278 -0.14 -10.97 -30.55
C ASP A 278 -0.01 -10.02 -29.35
N THR A 279 1.13 -9.36 -29.25
CA THR A 279 1.44 -8.41 -28.17
C THR A 279 0.89 -7.00 -28.41
N HIS A 280 0.18 -6.76 -29.51
CA HIS A 280 -0.56 -5.53 -29.75
C HIS A 280 -2.00 -5.57 -29.16
N ARG A 281 -2.39 -6.71 -28.64
CA ARG A 281 -3.71 -6.96 -28.04
C ARG A 281 -3.58 -7.50 -26.61
N LEU A 282 -2.65 -6.95 -25.86
CA LEU A 282 -2.56 -7.21 -24.41
C LEU A 282 -3.43 -6.21 -23.66
N TYR A 283 -4.01 -6.68 -22.57
CA TYR A 283 -4.65 -5.88 -21.53
C TYR A 283 -3.86 -6.03 -20.25
N LEU A 284 -3.57 -4.90 -19.59
CA LEU A 284 -2.76 -4.81 -18.42
C LEU A 284 -3.55 -4.14 -17.29
N VAL A 285 -3.32 -4.56 -16.07
CA VAL A 285 -3.93 -3.97 -14.87
C VAL A 285 -2.96 -3.00 -14.20
N ASP A 286 -3.37 -2.31 -13.15
CA ASP A 286 -2.54 -1.34 -12.43
C ASP A 286 -1.19 -1.89 -11.96
N GLY A 287 -1.16 -3.14 -11.52
CA GLY A 287 0.08 -3.80 -11.08
C GLY A 287 1.17 -3.94 -12.15
N ASN A 288 0.83 -3.71 -13.44
CA ASN A 288 1.77 -3.86 -14.55
C ASN A 288 1.56 -2.89 -15.71
N THR A 289 0.72 -1.86 -15.56
CA THR A 289 0.56 -0.80 -16.56
C THR A 289 1.62 0.30 -16.34
N VAL A 290 2.86 0.00 -16.73
CA VAL A 290 4.03 0.87 -16.54
C VAL A 290 4.69 1.25 -17.87
N ASP A 291 5.63 2.21 -17.85
CA ASP A 291 6.45 2.56 -19.01
C ASP A 291 7.48 1.46 -19.31
N TYR A 292 7.26 0.76 -20.42
CA TYR A 292 8.15 -0.30 -20.92
C TYR A 292 9.14 0.18 -22.00
N SER A 293 9.29 1.48 -22.22
CA SER A 293 10.12 2.04 -23.30
C SER A 293 11.60 1.66 -23.20
N LYS A 294 12.07 1.37 -21.99
CA LYS A 294 13.46 0.93 -21.73
C LYS A 294 13.60 -0.59 -21.62
N THR A 295 12.50 -1.33 -21.70
CA THR A 295 12.45 -2.77 -21.41
C THR A 295 12.31 -3.61 -22.69
N TYR A 296 11.59 -3.10 -23.69
CA TYR A 296 11.31 -3.79 -24.93
C TYR A 296 11.70 -2.96 -26.15
N ASP A 297 11.90 -3.67 -27.27
CA ASP A 297 12.06 -3.03 -28.56
C ASP A 297 10.81 -2.20 -28.92
N ALA A 298 11.04 -1.05 -29.54
CA ALA A 298 9.98 -0.13 -29.90
C ALA A 298 8.86 -0.80 -30.69
N GLY A 299 7.63 -0.52 -30.32
CA GLY A 299 6.43 -1.03 -30.97
C GLY A 299 5.93 -2.39 -30.49
N LEU A 300 6.64 -3.09 -29.59
CA LEU A 300 6.22 -4.41 -29.10
C LEU A 300 4.82 -4.41 -28.52
N LEU A 301 4.46 -3.36 -27.77
CA LEU A 301 3.18 -3.23 -27.07
C LEU A 301 2.21 -2.26 -27.75
N LYS A 302 2.57 -1.70 -28.92
CA LYS A 302 1.75 -0.69 -29.57
C LYS A 302 0.27 -1.10 -29.68
N GLY A 303 -0.65 -0.29 -29.14
CA GLY A 303 -2.09 -0.55 -29.16
C GLY A 303 -2.60 -1.44 -28.03
N SER A 304 -1.72 -2.07 -27.25
CA SER A 304 -2.10 -2.72 -26.00
C SER A 304 -2.61 -1.69 -25.00
N LYS A 305 -3.52 -2.09 -24.12
CA LYS A 305 -4.20 -1.18 -23.21
C LYS A 305 -3.99 -1.58 -21.76
N GLY A 306 -4.12 -0.62 -20.86
CA GLY A 306 -4.05 -0.86 -19.43
C GLY A 306 -4.99 0.05 -18.65
N THR A 307 -5.26 -0.32 -17.41
CA THR A 307 -6.05 0.50 -16.49
C THR A 307 -5.29 0.74 -15.19
N ILE A 308 -5.39 1.95 -14.65
CA ILE A 308 -4.82 2.33 -13.35
C ILE A 308 -5.90 3.07 -12.57
N PRO A 309 -6.28 2.62 -11.35
CA PRO A 309 -7.14 3.39 -10.47
C PRO A 309 -6.42 4.62 -9.95
N GLY A 310 -7.15 5.71 -9.74
CA GLY A 310 -6.62 6.96 -9.21
C GLY A 310 -6.69 8.11 -10.19
N ALA A 311 -6.23 9.28 -9.74
CA ALA A 311 -6.24 10.49 -10.52
C ALA A 311 -5.09 10.53 -11.52
N HIS A 312 -5.36 11.07 -12.71
CA HIS A 312 -4.27 11.51 -13.57
C HIS A 312 -3.62 12.77 -12.98
N VAL A 313 -2.35 12.66 -12.65
CA VAL A 313 -1.58 13.72 -11.97
C VAL A 313 -1.27 14.87 -12.93
N ASP A 314 -1.57 16.09 -12.53
CA ASP A 314 -1.22 17.27 -13.32
C ASP A 314 0.28 17.66 -13.22
N ASP A 315 0.73 18.50 -14.16
CA ASP A 315 2.13 18.94 -14.22
C ASP A 315 2.57 19.70 -12.95
N ALA A 316 1.65 20.40 -12.28
CA ALA A 316 1.96 21.17 -11.08
C ALA A 316 2.23 20.22 -9.89
N PHE A 317 1.42 19.18 -9.73
CA PHE A 317 1.64 18.18 -8.69
C PHE A 317 2.88 17.31 -8.97
N LEU A 318 3.11 16.93 -10.24
CA LEU A 318 4.35 16.24 -10.62
C LEU A 318 5.59 17.10 -10.32
N ALA A 319 5.55 18.40 -10.61
CA ALA A 319 6.65 19.32 -10.29
C ALA A 319 6.88 19.42 -8.77
N ALA A 320 5.80 19.44 -7.98
CA ALA A 320 5.88 19.45 -6.51
C ALA A 320 6.48 18.14 -5.95
N LEU A 321 6.08 16.98 -6.49
CA LEU A 321 6.68 15.68 -6.14
C LEU A 321 8.19 15.66 -6.41
N LYS A 322 8.62 16.09 -7.60
CA LYS A 322 10.04 16.20 -7.95
C LYS A 322 10.79 17.21 -7.06
N GLY A 323 10.11 18.24 -6.58
CA GLY A 323 10.64 19.23 -5.64
C GLY A 323 11.02 18.68 -4.28
N THR A 324 10.57 17.49 -3.91
CA THR A 324 10.96 16.79 -2.67
C THR A 324 12.39 16.22 -2.69
N GLY A 325 13.04 16.24 -3.86
CA GLY A 325 14.37 15.64 -4.06
C GLY A 325 14.34 14.15 -4.36
N THR A 326 13.15 13.54 -4.49
CA THR A 326 12.99 12.15 -4.93
C THR A 326 12.89 12.11 -6.46
N GLU A 327 13.58 11.19 -7.11
CA GLU A 327 13.45 10.98 -8.55
C GLU A 327 12.12 10.30 -8.84
N VAL A 328 11.20 10.99 -9.52
CA VAL A 328 9.85 10.51 -9.84
C VAL A 328 9.72 10.43 -11.36
N SER A 329 9.63 9.23 -11.89
CA SER A 329 9.37 8.94 -13.31
C SER A 329 7.96 8.41 -13.57
N ASP A 330 7.32 7.82 -12.56
CA ASP A 330 5.96 7.34 -12.52
C ASP A 330 5.20 8.11 -11.42
N THR A 331 3.89 8.26 -11.54
CA THR A 331 3.06 8.98 -10.57
C THR A 331 1.94 8.12 -10.00
N THR A 332 1.94 6.83 -10.32
CA THR A 332 0.95 5.86 -9.84
C THR A 332 0.87 5.90 -8.32
N TYR A 333 -0.34 6.08 -7.81
CA TYR A 333 -0.67 6.19 -6.39
C TYR A 333 -0.03 7.36 -5.60
N ALA A 334 0.64 8.30 -6.26
CA ALA A 334 1.18 9.48 -5.57
C ALA A 334 0.09 10.37 -4.98
N ALA A 335 -1.02 10.57 -5.68
CA ALA A 335 -2.16 11.36 -5.21
C ALA A 335 -2.83 10.68 -4.01
N GLU A 336 -3.05 9.38 -4.08
CA GLU A 336 -3.62 8.54 -3.02
C GLU A 336 -2.77 8.57 -1.76
N THR A 337 -1.46 8.49 -1.93
CA THR A 337 -0.48 8.57 -0.83
C THR A 337 -0.49 9.95 -0.16
N TYR A 338 -0.47 11.02 -0.96
CA TYR A 338 -0.53 12.39 -0.46
C TYR A 338 -1.82 12.62 0.34
N ASP A 339 -2.97 12.24 -0.22
CA ASP A 339 -4.26 12.43 0.43
C ASP A 339 -4.41 11.60 1.71
N ALA A 340 -3.84 10.40 1.77
CA ALA A 340 -3.83 9.58 2.97
C ALA A 340 -3.14 10.28 4.16
N VAL A 341 -2.00 10.94 3.91
CA VAL A 341 -1.28 11.71 4.93
C VAL A 341 -2.06 12.96 5.34
N ILE A 342 -2.61 13.71 4.37
CA ILE A 342 -3.40 14.92 4.65
C ILE A 342 -4.66 14.60 5.46
N LEU A 343 -5.42 13.56 5.06
CA LEU A 343 -6.62 13.11 5.80
C LEU A 343 -6.29 12.73 7.23
N SER A 344 -5.17 12.05 7.46
CA SER A 344 -4.71 11.68 8.79
C SER A 344 -4.40 12.90 9.66
N ALA A 345 -3.72 13.89 9.09
CA ALA A 345 -3.39 15.13 9.78
C ALA A 345 -4.64 15.98 10.10
N LEU A 346 -5.60 16.03 9.17
CA LEU A 346 -6.90 16.71 9.39
C LEU A 346 -7.73 15.99 10.46
N ALA A 347 -7.72 14.67 10.48
CA ALA A 347 -8.40 13.88 11.50
C ALA A 347 -7.83 14.13 12.91
N ALA A 348 -6.49 14.26 13.02
CA ALA A 348 -5.82 14.64 14.26
C ALA A 348 -6.18 16.08 14.70
N GLU A 349 -6.19 17.05 13.78
CA GLU A 349 -6.60 18.44 14.05
C GLU A 349 -8.05 18.52 14.51
N GLN A 350 -8.97 17.83 13.83
CA GLN A 350 -10.40 17.81 14.20
C GLN A 350 -10.62 17.17 15.56
N GLY A 351 -9.93 16.09 15.86
CA GLY A 351 -10.05 15.35 17.10
C GLY A 351 -9.28 15.94 18.28
N GLY A 352 -8.34 16.87 18.02
CA GLY A 352 -7.52 17.53 19.05
C GLY A 352 -6.43 16.67 19.67
N SER A 353 -6.09 15.53 19.06
CA SER A 353 -4.98 14.63 19.47
C SER A 353 -4.40 13.89 18.27
N ALA A 354 -3.09 13.65 18.29
CA ALA A 354 -2.39 12.85 17.30
C ALA A 354 -2.38 11.34 17.63
N SER A 355 -3.21 10.87 18.55
CA SER A 355 -3.33 9.44 18.84
C SER A 355 -4.04 8.69 17.70
N GLY A 356 -3.63 7.43 17.46
CA GLY A 356 -4.26 6.60 16.42
C GLY A 356 -5.76 6.45 16.58
N GLU A 357 -6.26 6.31 17.81
CA GLU A 357 -7.71 6.25 18.09
C GLU A 357 -8.44 7.53 17.69
N THR A 358 -7.83 8.70 17.94
CA THR A 358 -8.43 9.99 17.55
C THR A 358 -8.44 10.12 16.02
N ILE A 359 -7.35 9.76 15.35
CA ILE A 359 -7.29 9.79 13.90
C ILE A 359 -8.35 8.88 13.31
N GLN A 360 -8.41 7.62 13.73
CA GLN A 360 -9.40 6.64 13.26
C GLN A 360 -10.84 7.15 13.37
N LYS A 361 -11.21 7.73 14.50
CA LYS A 361 -12.58 8.23 14.76
C LYS A 361 -12.98 9.41 13.88
N ASN A 362 -12.02 10.17 13.37
CA ASN A 362 -12.29 11.40 12.62
C ASN A 362 -12.04 11.28 11.11
N LEU A 363 -11.37 10.20 10.61
CA LEU A 363 -11.05 10.02 9.19
C LEU A 363 -12.28 10.12 8.28
N ALA A 364 -13.36 9.40 8.58
CA ALA A 364 -14.57 9.45 7.78
C ALA A 364 -15.20 10.84 7.77
N SER A 365 -15.24 11.52 8.91
CA SER A 365 -15.80 12.86 9.02
C SER A 365 -15.03 13.89 8.20
N VAL A 366 -13.68 13.91 8.30
CA VAL A 366 -12.87 14.88 7.54
C VAL A 366 -12.84 14.61 6.04
N SER A 367 -13.10 13.38 5.62
CA SER A 367 -13.27 13.05 4.19
C SER A 367 -14.59 13.57 3.60
N GLY A 368 -15.53 13.99 4.47
CA GLY A 368 -16.82 14.50 4.06
C GLY A 368 -17.98 13.51 4.17
N ALA A 369 -17.81 12.36 4.85
CA ALA A 369 -18.89 11.38 5.05
C ALA A 369 -20.11 11.98 5.76
N ASP A 370 -19.89 12.99 6.63
CA ASP A 370 -20.92 13.74 7.35
C ASP A 370 -21.31 15.07 6.65
N GLY A 371 -20.89 15.28 5.41
CA GLY A 371 -20.93 16.56 4.70
C GLY A 371 -19.94 17.56 5.29
N GLY A 372 -19.99 18.80 4.83
CA GLY A 372 -19.13 19.88 5.31
C GLY A 372 -18.79 20.91 4.24
N GLU A 373 -18.02 21.91 4.64
CA GLU A 373 -17.48 22.93 3.72
C GLU A 373 -16.27 22.35 2.97
N LYS A 374 -16.30 22.44 1.64
CA LYS A 374 -15.20 21.91 0.79
C LYS A 374 -13.91 22.66 1.00
N CYS A 375 -12.81 21.94 1.09
CA CYS A 375 -11.45 22.45 1.15
C CYS A 375 -10.50 21.46 0.48
N ASP A 376 -9.41 21.97 -0.13
CA ASP A 376 -8.52 21.23 -1.05
C ASP A 376 -7.06 21.16 -0.58
N SER A 377 -6.77 21.68 0.59
CA SER A 377 -5.42 21.68 1.15
C SER A 377 -5.47 21.60 2.68
N PHE A 378 -4.42 21.02 3.29
CA PHE A 378 -4.32 20.98 4.75
C PHE A 378 -4.53 22.34 5.39
N LYS A 379 -3.87 23.39 4.86
CA LYS A 379 -3.96 24.76 5.37
C LYS A 379 -5.39 25.30 5.36
N ALA A 380 -6.11 25.13 4.25
CA ALA A 380 -7.49 25.61 4.10
C ALA A 380 -8.44 24.86 5.02
N CYS A 381 -8.34 23.53 5.05
CA CYS A 381 -9.16 22.67 5.89
C CYS A 381 -8.91 22.92 7.39
N LYS A 382 -7.64 23.04 7.80
CA LYS A 382 -7.27 23.37 9.18
C LYS A 382 -7.87 24.70 9.64
N ALA A 383 -7.94 25.71 8.77
CA ALA A 383 -8.60 26.98 9.10
C ALA A 383 -10.10 26.80 9.40
N LEU A 384 -10.80 26.00 8.59
CA LEU A 384 -12.21 25.68 8.82
C LEU A 384 -12.44 24.90 10.12
N ILE A 385 -11.58 23.90 10.41
CA ILE A 385 -11.61 23.13 11.66
C ILE A 385 -11.43 24.08 12.87
N LYS A 386 -10.48 25.01 12.79
CA LYS A 386 -10.25 26.01 13.84
C LYS A 386 -11.49 26.88 14.09
N ASP A 387 -12.25 27.18 13.03
CA ASP A 387 -13.51 27.90 13.09
C ASP A 387 -14.70 27.00 13.49
N LYS A 388 -14.44 25.74 13.92
CA LYS A 388 -15.41 24.72 14.34
C LYS A 388 -16.41 24.35 13.24
N LYS A 389 -16.03 24.46 11.99
CA LYS A 389 -16.83 24.03 10.85
C LYS A 389 -16.54 22.56 10.54
N LYS A 390 -17.58 21.84 10.07
CA LYS A 390 -17.40 20.55 9.42
C LYS A 390 -16.72 20.76 8.08
N ILE A 391 -15.82 19.88 7.71
CA ILE A 391 -15.10 19.94 6.45
C ILE A 391 -15.45 18.76 5.55
N GLN A 392 -15.25 18.97 4.26
CA GLN A 392 -15.16 17.92 3.24
C GLN A 392 -13.85 18.14 2.50
N TYR A 393 -12.84 17.33 2.81
CA TYR A 393 -11.58 17.36 2.08
C TYR A 393 -11.78 16.87 0.65
N SER A 394 -11.38 17.68 -0.33
CA SER A 394 -11.39 17.36 -1.75
C SER A 394 -9.95 17.38 -2.24
N GLY A 395 -9.28 16.24 -2.11
CA GLY A 395 -7.84 16.13 -2.32
C GLY A 395 -7.41 15.97 -3.77
N LYS A 396 -6.20 15.45 -3.94
CA LYS A 396 -5.58 15.25 -5.25
C LYS A 396 -6.17 14.08 -6.02
N THR A 397 -6.67 13.08 -5.33
CA THR A 397 -7.31 11.89 -5.94
C THR A 397 -8.66 12.20 -6.57
N GLY A 398 -9.35 13.21 -6.07
CA GLY A 398 -10.74 13.51 -6.48
C GLY A 398 -11.74 12.40 -6.14
N ILE A 399 -11.38 11.47 -5.25
CA ILE A 399 -12.27 10.40 -4.78
C ILE A 399 -13.34 10.95 -3.83
N GLY A 400 -14.46 10.19 -3.70
CA GLY A 400 -15.52 10.50 -2.74
C GLY A 400 -15.11 10.24 -1.30
N ALA A 401 -15.93 10.73 -0.37
CA ALA A 401 -15.76 10.49 1.06
C ALA A 401 -15.71 8.98 1.39
N PHE A 402 -15.12 8.63 2.52
CA PHE A 402 -15.13 7.24 2.98
C PHE A 402 -16.57 6.74 3.22
N ASN A 403 -16.86 5.57 2.68
CA ASN A 403 -18.12 4.85 2.88
C ASN A 403 -18.09 4.03 4.19
N LYS A 404 -19.15 3.24 4.45
CA LYS A 404 -19.25 2.40 5.67
C LYS A 404 -18.18 1.32 5.80
N ASN A 405 -17.50 0.98 4.70
CA ASN A 405 -16.40 0.00 4.66
C ASN A 405 -15.03 0.67 4.77
N ASN A 406 -14.96 1.98 5.00
CA ASN A 406 -13.74 2.80 4.98
C ASN A 406 -13.04 2.81 3.61
N ASP A 407 -13.76 2.49 2.55
CA ASP A 407 -13.34 2.67 1.15
C ASP A 407 -13.78 4.07 0.67
N PRO A 408 -13.15 4.65 -0.37
CA PRO A 408 -13.72 5.82 -1.04
C PRO A 408 -15.07 5.48 -1.65
N SER A 409 -16.03 6.42 -1.58
CA SER A 409 -17.39 6.21 -2.12
C SER A 409 -17.47 6.30 -3.65
N SER A 410 -16.44 6.85 -4.31
CA SER A 410 -16.31 6.90 -5.75
C SER A 410 -14.87 6.63 -6.18
N ALA A 411 -14.69 6.22 -7.42
CA ALA A 411 -13.42 5.88 -8.02
C ALA A 411 -13.24 6.55 -9.37
N ASN A 412 -12.00 6.83 -9.71
CA ASN A 412 -11.56 7.20 -11.05
C ASN A 412 -10.61 6.12 -11.56
N ILE A 413 -10.83 5.63 -12.77
CA ILE A 413 -10.00 4.63 -13.43
C ILE A 413 -9.44 5.23 -14.71
N GLY A 414 -8.13 5.42 -14.76
CA GLY A 414 -7.41 5.85 -15.96
C GLY A 414 -7.31 4.69 -16.96
N ILE A 415 -7.60 4.99 -18.23
CA ILE A 415 -7.40 4.07 -19.37
C ILE A 415 -6.17 4.57 -20.12
N TYR A 416 -5.26 3.66 -20.39
CA TYR A 416 -3.98 3.91 -21.06
C TYR A 416 -3.85 3.04 -22.31
N GLU A 417 -3.16 3.55 -23.33
CA GLU A 417 -2.80 2.80 -24.53
C GLU A 417 -1.31 2.96 -24.81
N TYR A 418 -0.63 1.87 -25.15
CA TYR A 418 0.79 1.88 -25.44
C TYR A 418 1.08 2.44 -26.83
N ASP A 419 2.00 3.41 -26.87
CA ASP A 419 2.47 4.06 -28.10
C ASP A 419 3.57 3.25 -28.83
N ASP A 420 4.11 3.81 -29.92
CA ASP A 420 5.22 3.24 -30.68
C ASP A 420 6.52 3.04 -29.89
N LYS A 421 6.63 3.64 -28.71
CA LYS A 421 7.81 3.53 -27.84
C LYS A 421 7.56 2.61 -26.65
N ASN A 422 6.39 1.99 -26.56
CA ASN A 422 5.91 1.23 -25.40
C ASN A 422 5.73 2.08 -24.13
N VAL A 423 5.39 3.35 -24.29
CA VAL A 423 4.98 4.22 -23.19
C VAL A 423 3.46 4.09 -23.02
N ASN A 424 3.00 3.90 -21.80
CA ASN A 424 1.58 3.90 -21.44
C ASN A 424 1.01 5.31 -21.44
N VAL A 425 0.38 5.72 -22.51
CA VAL A 425 -0.17 7.05 -22.72
C VAL A 425 -1.61 7.12 -22.21
N PHE A 426 -1.90 8.04 -21.32
CA PHE A 426 -3.24 8.29 -20.81
C PHE A 426 -4.20 8.66 -21.95
N GLN A 427 -5.35 7.99 -22.02
CA GLN A 427 -6.39 8.19 -23.03
C GLN A 427 -7.66 8.81 -22.48
N ALA A 428 -8.16 8.28 -21.37
CA ALA A 428 -9.43 8.68 -20.79
C ALA A 428 -9.51 8.35 -19.30
N MET A 429 -10.43 9.01 -18.62
CA MET A 429 -10.81 8.69 -17.25
C MET A 429 -12.25 8.17 -17.24
N GLN A 430 -12.47 7.05 -16.58
CA GLN A 430 -13.80 6.53 -16.28
C GLN A 430 -14.05 6.58 -14.78
N SER A 431 -15.10 7.29 -14.38
CA SER A 431 -15.50 7.39 -12.97
C SER A 431 -16.65 6.45 -12.68
N GLY A 432 -16.72 5.95 -11.46
CA GLY A 432 -17.79 5.09 -10.97
C GLY A 432 -17.97 5.16 -9.46
N ASP A 433 -19.16 4.77 -9.01
CA ASP A 433 -19.42 4.61 -7.58
C ASP A 433 -18.80 3.31 -7.08
N VAL A 434 -18.25 3.35 -5.87
CA VAL A 434 -17.73 2.16 -5.19
C VAL A 434 -18.88 1.45 -4.49
N PRO A 435 -19.14 0.15 -4.77
CA PRO A 435 -20.15 -0.62 -4.06
C PRO A 435 -19.89 -0.62 -2.55
N SER A 436 -20.94 -0.45 -1.77
CA SER A 436 -20.89 -0.39 -0.30
C SER A 436 -21.84 -1.40 0.34
N GLU A 437 -22.00 -2.60 -0.24
CA GLU A 437 -22.87 -3.64 0.34
C GLU A 437 -22.31 -4.28 1.62
#